data_4ae2d41ebec09bb301e640838504b46f
#
_entry.id   4ae2d41ebec09bb301e640838504b46f
#
_cell.length_a   1.000
_cell.length_b   1.000
_cell.length_c   1.000
_cell.angle_alpha   90.00
_cell.angle_beta   90.00
_cell.angle_gamma   90.00
#
_symmetry.space_group_name_H-M   'P 1'
#
loop_
_entity.id
_entity.type
_entity.pdbx_description
1 polymer ?
#
loop_
_entity_poly.entity_id
_entity_poly.type
_entity_poly.pdbx_seq_one_letter_code
_entity_poly.pdbx_strand_id
1 'polypeptide(L)'
;MQDVAADRQTDRADVTERADLVLPGQANHYGTLFAGQALSLMASAAFTAASRHARHDMVLTGVDTLRLDAPVPVGSLFVTQARLQRRGRSSVTIAVTAICENPRSGHRTQVAQGQFRLVAVDPDGRPQPITDRSSADENP
;
A
#
# COMPACT_ATOMS: atom_id res chain seq x y z
N MET A 1 -26.10 -7.57 -2.00
CA MET A 1 -25.47 -6.64 -2.95
C MET A 1 -25.33 -5.25 -2.38
N GLN A 2 -26.37 -4.69 -1.78
CA GLN A 2 -26.27 -3.39 -1.14
C GLN A 2 -25.33 -3.40 0.06
N ASP A 3 -25.30 -4.49 0.83
CA ASP A 3 -24.41 -4.62 1.98
C ASP A 3 -22.95 -4.64 1.54
N VAL A 4 -22.67 -5.27 0.41
CA VAL A 4 -21.30 -5.30 -0.13
C VAL A 4 -20.85 -3.90 -0.56
N ALA A 5 -21.75 -3.11 -1.13
CA ALA A 5 -21.43 -1.74 -1.54
C ALA A 5 -21.19 -0.85 -0.32
N ALA A 6 -22.00 -1.01 0.74
CA ALA A 6 -21.80 -0.26 1.99
C ALA A 6 -20.48 -0.65 2.66
N ASP A 7 -20.14 -1.93 2.67
CA ASP A 7 -18.89 -2.42 3.22
C ASP A 7 -17.69 -1.86 2.46
N ARG A 8 -17.78 -1.81 1.12
CA ARG A 8 -16.72 -1.23 0.31
C ARG A 8 -16.51 0.25 0.62
N GLN A 9 -17.58 0.99 0.87
CA GLN A 9 -17.50 2.41 1.18
C GLN A 9 -16.88 2.63 2.55
N THR A 10 -17.21 1.80 3.53
CA THR A 10 -16.60 1.82 4.85
C THR A 10 -15.12 1.43 4.77
N ASP A 11 -14.80 0.39 3.99
CA ASP A 11 -13.42 -0.04 3.79
C ASP A 11 -12.58 1.01 3.07
N ARG A 12 -13.18 1.79 2.19
CA ARG A 12 -12.46 2.84 1.45
C ARG A 12 -11.93 3.94 2.37
N ALA A 13 -12.61 4.21 3.50
CA ALA A 13 -12.13 5.20 4.45
C ALA A 13 -10.78 4.81 5.04
N ASP A 14 -10.52 3.48 5.13
CA ASP A 14 -9.31 2.94 5.74
C ASP A 14 -8.32 2.40 4.72
N VAL A 15 -8.64 2.52 3.43
CA VAL A 15 -7.81 1.99 2.35
C VAL A 15 -7.18 3.14 1.57
N THR A 16 -5.87 3.08 1.40
CA THR A 16 -5.17 3.95 0.47
C THR A 16 -5.07 3.22 -0.85
N GLU A 17 -5.70 3.77 -1.89
CA GLU A 17 -5.67 3.17 -3.22
C GLU A 17 -4.94 4.09 -4.18
N ARG A 18 -4.13 3.48 -5.03
CA ARG A 18 -3.39 4.17 -6.07
C ARG A 18 -3.40 3.32 -7.34
N ALA A 19 -3.54 3.97 -8.48
CA ALA A 19 -3.50 3.31 -9.77
C ALA A 19 -2.40 3.93 -10.63
N ASP A 20 -1.57 3.10 -11.22
CA ASP A 20 -0.46 3.52 -12.07
C ASP A 20 -0.53 2.78 -13.40
N LEU A 21 -0.37 3.49 -14.50
CA LEU A 21 -0.25 2.88 -15.82
C LEU A 21 1.12 2.24 -15.96
N VAL A 22 1.15 0.99 -16.38
CA VAL A 22 2.42 0.28 -16.61
C VAL A 22 2.99 0.71 -17.96
N LEU A 23 4.12 1.41 -17.91
CA LEU A 23 4.78 1.97 -19.07
C LEU A 23 5.93 1.06 -19.53
N PRO A 24 6.34 1.15 -20.84
CA PRO A 24 7.44 0.33 -21.35
C PRO A 24 8.74 0.46 -20.57
N GLY A 25 9.04 1.65 -20.02
CA GLY A 25 10.26 1.86 -19.21
C GLY A 25 10.26 1.15 -17.88
N GLN A 26 9.11 0.62 -17.44
CA GLN A 26 8.98 -0.10 -16.19
C GLN A 26 8.94 -1.62 -16.40
N ALA A 27 9.02 -2.05 -17.66
CA ALA A 27 8.85 -3.45 -18.02
C ALA A 27 10.19 -4.17 -18.10
N ASN A 28 10.13 -5.47 -17.85
CA ASN A 28 11.22 -6.39 -18.13
C ASN A 28 11.20 -6.74 -19.63
N HIS A 29 12.13 -7.63 -20.04
CA HIS A 29 12.26 -8.03 -21.44
C HIS A 29 11.09 -8.89 -21.97
N TYR A 30 10.18 -9.29 -21.10
CA TYR A 30 8.96 -10.01 -21.51
C TYR A 30 7.77 -9.08 -21.74
N GLY A 31 7.95 -7.77 -21.53
CA GLY A 31 6.85 -6.81 -21.70
C GLY A 31 5.90 -6.77 -20.53
N THR A 32 6.34 -7.19 -19.35
CA THR A 32 5.54 -7.14 -18.11
C THR A 32 6.27 -6.31 -17.05
N LEU A 33 5.51 -5.79 -16.10
CA LEU A 33 6.05 -4.95 -15.04
C LEU A 33 7.19 -5.64 -14.32
N PHE A 34 8.36 -4.98 -14.24
CA PHE A 34 9.50 -5.50 -13.54
C PHE A 34 9.20 -5.62 -12.05
N ALA A 35 9.60 -6.73 -11.42
CA ALA A 35 9.27 -7.01 -10.02
C ALA A 35 9.75 -5.89 -9.08
N GLY A 36 10.92 -5.32 -9.33
CA GLY A 36 11.43 -4.20 -8.53
C GLY A 36 10.54 -2.97 -8.61
N GLN A 37 9.96 -2.70 -9.78
CA GLN A 37 9.01 -1.61 -9.95
C GLN A 37 7.70 -1.89 -9.20
N ALA A 38 7.19 -3.12 -9.30
CA ALA A 38 6.00 -3.52 -8.57
C ALA A 38 6.19 -3.33 -7.06
N LEU A 39 7.33 -3.80 -6.55
CA LEU A 39 7.66 -3.68 -5.13
C LEU A 39 7.76 -2.21 -4.71
N SER A 40 8.36 -1.38 -5.53
CA SER A 40 8.47 0.07 -5.26
C SER A 40 7.11 0.73 -5.16
N LEU A 41 6.20 0.41 -6.07
CA LEU A 41 4.83 0.95 -6.05
C LEU A 41 4.06 0.46 -4.81
N MET A 42 4.22 -0.81 -4.46
CA MET A 42 3.59 -1.36 -3.27
C MET A 42 4.15 -0.72 -1.99
N ALA A 43 5.46 -0.53 -1.93
CA ALA A 43 6.12 0.12 -0.78
C ALA A 43 5.65 1.56 -0.63
N SER A 44 5.48 2.28 -1.74
CA SER A 44 4.97 3.65 -1.74
C SER A 44 3.54 3.71 -1.19
N ALA A 45 2.69 2.77 -1.58
CA ALA A 45 1.33 2.68 -1.07
C ALA A 45 1.32 2.40 0.44
N ALA A 46 2.18 1.48 0.88
CA ALA A 46 2.32 1.15 2.30
C ALA A 46 2.79 2.35 3.12
N PHE A 47 3.79 3.07 2.60
CA PHE A 47 4.31 4.27 3.25
C PHE A 47 3.23 5.34 3.39
N THR A 48 2.46 5.55 2.34
CA THR A 48 1.38 6.55 2.34
C THR A 48 0.32 6.19 3.39
N ALA A 49 -0.10 4.93 3.42
CA ALA A 49 -1.09 4.48 4.39
C ALA A 49 -0.57 4.60 5.83
N ALA A 50 0.68 4.19 6.07
CA ALA A 50 1.30 4.27 7.38
C ALA A 50 1.43 5.72 7.85
N SER A 51 1.88 6.61 6.97
CA SER A 51 2.06 8.02 7.29
C SER A 51 0.73 8.70 7.62
N ARG A 52 -0.31 8.38 6.86
CA ARG A 52 -1.65 8.93 7.12
C ARG A 52 -2.22 8.44 8.44
N HIS A 53 -1.98 7.17 8.76
CA HIS A 53 -2.47 6.60 10.01
C HIS A 53 -1.72 7.16 11.21
N ALA A 54 -0.40 7.13 11.18
CA ALA A 54 0.44 7.47 12.33
C ALA A 54 0.68 8.97 12.47
N ARG A 55 0.69 9.71 11.37
CA ARG A 55 1.03 11.14 11.34
C ARG A 55 2.41 11.43 11.96
N HIS A 56 3.36 10.54 11.67
CA HIS A 56 4.77 10.63 12.06
C HIS A 56 5.64 10.35 10.85
N ASP A 57 6.91 10.67 10.95
CA ASP A 57 7.90 10.20 10.00
C ASP A 57 8.01 8.69 10.14
N MET A 58 7.90 7.98 9.03
CA MET A 58 7.90 6.52 9.01
C MET A 58 9.04 6.00 8.16
N VAL A 59 9.61 4.87 8.56
CA VAL A 59 10.59 4.17 7.75
C VAL A 59 10.17 2.72 7.55
N LEU A 60 10.39 2.22 6.35
CA LEU A 60 10.09 0.82 6.04
C LEU A 60 11.22 -0.04 6.62
N THR A 61 10.86 -1.02 7.45
CA THR A 61 11.84 -1.89 8.10
C THR A 61 11.79 -3.33 7.63
N GLY A 62 10.74 -3.74 6.96
CA GLY A 62 10.66 -5.11 6.47
C GLY A 62 9.41 -5.36 5.64
N VAL A 63 9.48 -6.42 4.85
CA VAL A 63 8.36 -6.91 4.04
C VAL A 63 8.26 -8.40 4.28
N ASP A 64 7.09 -8.85 4.72
CA ASP A 64 6.84 -10.26 4.96
C ASP A 64 5.82 -10.79 3.97
N THR A 65 5.89 -12.08 3.72
CA THR A 65 4.91 -12.81 2.87
C THR A 65 4.65 -12.14 1.54
N LEU A 66 5.68 -11.53 0.94
CA LEU A 66 5.55 -10.91 -0.37
C LEU A 66 5.37 -11.99 -1.44
N ARG A 67 4.30 -11.86 -2.23
CA ARG A 67 4.01 -12.76 -3.33
C ARG A 67 3.72 -11.95 -4.58
N LEU A 68 4.34 -12.35 -5.67
CA LEU A 68 4.11 -11.80 -7.01
C LEU A 68 3.56 -12.96 -7.84
N ASP A 69 2.23 -13.08 -7.88
CA ASP A 69 1.56 -14.29 -8.36
C ASP A 69 1.35 -14.31 -9.88
N ALA A 70 1.31 -13.14 -10.51
CA ALA A 70 1.00 -13.08 -11.95
C ALA A 70 1.68 -11.87 -12.59
N PRO A 71 2.01 -11.95 -13.89
CA PRO A 71 2.60 -10.84 -14.61
C PRO A 71 1.58 -9.74 -14.89
N VAL A 72 2.08 -8.51 -15.02
CA VAL A 72 1.27 -7.33 -15.32
C VAL A 72 1.76 -6.75 -16.65
N PRO A 73 1.00 -6.90 -17.74
CA PRO A 73 1.45 -6.42 -19.05
C PRO A 73 1.54 -4.89 -19.13
N VAL A 74 2.45 -4.42 -19.97
CA VAL A 74 2.50 -3.00 -20.35
C VAL A 74 1.13 -2.58 -20.87
N GLY A 75 0.68 -1.40 -20.48
CA GLY A 75 -0.63 -0.88 -20.85
C GLY A 75 -1.74 -1.23 -19.88
N SER A 76 -1.47 -2.09 -18.89
CA SER A 76 -2.41 -2.36 -17.81
C SER A 76 -2.29 -1.28 -16.74
N LEU A 77 -3.30 -1.19 -15.88
CA LEU A 77 -3.22 -0.41 -14.65
C LEU A 77 -2.77 -1.32 -13.51
N PHE A 78 -1.78 -0.86 -12.76
CA PHE A 78 -1.33 -1.53 -11.55
C PHE A 78 -1.96 -0.79 -10.38
N VAL A 79 -2.92 -1.43 -9.72
CA VAL A 79 -3.70 -0.81 -8.66
C VAL A 79 -3.24 -1.38 -7.33
N THR A 80 -2.75 -0.51 -6.45
CA THR A 80 -2.33 -0.92 -5.11
C THR A 80 -3.35 -0.46 -4.09
N GLN A 81 -3.71 -1.36 -3.18
CA GLN A 81 -4.62 -1.09 -2.08
C GLN A 81 -3.89 -1.41 -0.78
N ALA A 82 -3.71 -0.40 0.05
CA ALA A 82 -2.97 -0.52 1.29
C ALA A 82 -3.89 -0.22 2.47
N ARG A 83 -3.90 -1.11 3.47
CA ARG A 83 -4.71 -0.92 4.66
C ARG A 83 -3.93 -1.32 5.91
N LEU A 84 -4.26 -0.68 7.02
CA LEU A 84 -3.67 -1.02 8.31
C LEU A 84 -4.12 -2.42 8.71
N GLN A 85 -3.15 -3.30 8.96
CA GLN A 85 -3.40 -4.64 9.43
C GLN A 85 -3.20 -4.76 10.93
N ARG A 86 -2.14 -4.13 11.44
CA ARG A 86 -1.79 -4.21 12.86
C ARG A 86 -1.00 -2.97 13.27
N ARG A 87 -1.21 -2.56 14.50
CA ARG A 87 -0.48 -1.45 15.08
C ARG A 87 0.24 -1.90 16.34
N GLY A 88 1.54 -1.66 16.40
CA GLY A 88 2.33 -1.81 17.62
C GLY A 88 2.53 -0.48 18.31
N ARG A 89 3.45 -0.43 19.27
CA ARG A 89 3.74 0.79 20.01
C ARG A 89 4.37 1.87 19.12
N SER A 90 5.35 1.48 18.32
CA SER A 90 6.07 2.39 17.40
C SER A 90 5.99 1.91 15.96
N SER A 91 5.30 0.83 15.69
CA SER A 91 5.25 0.22 14.36
C SER A 91 3.83 0.04 13.87
N VAL A 92 3.70 -0.03 12.56
CA VAL A 92 2.46 -0.41 11.89
C VAL A 92 2.79 -1.48 10.85
N THR A 93 1.86 -2.40 10.66
CA THR A 93 1.91 -3.37 9.56
C THR A 93 0.80 -3.03 8.59
N ILE A 94 1.19 -2.80 7.34
CA ILE A 94 0.27 -2.44 6.27
C ILE A 94 0.16 -3.63 5.33
N ALA A 95 -1.06 -4.11 5.13
CA ALA A 95 -1.33 -5.11 4.12
C ALA A 95 -1.52 -4.42 2.78
N VAL A 96 -0.75 -4.82 1.78
CA VAL A 96 -0.84 -4.25 0.43
C VAL A 96 -1.25 -5.35 -0.53
N THR A 97 -2.29 -5.10 -1.28
CA THR A 97 -2.77 -5.94 -2.36
C THR A 97 -2.57 -5.20 -3.66
N ALA A 98 -2.07 -5.87 -4.68
CA ALA A 98 -1.90 -5.30 -6.00
C ALA A 98 -2.79 -6.02 -7.00
N ILE A 99 -3.40 -5.24 -7.86
CA ILE A 99 -4.39 -5.68 -8.82
C ILE A 99 -3.96 -5.21 -10.20
N CYS A 100 -4.05 -6.11 -11.18
CA CYS A 100 -3.90 -5.77 -12.59
C CYS A 100 -5.29 -5.47 -13.15
N GLU A 101 -5.47 -4.26 -13.65
CA GLU A 101 -6.74 -3.86 -14.24
C GLU A 101 -6.56 -3.60 -15.73
N ASN A 102 -7.44 -4.19 -16.54
CA ASN A 102 -7.50 -3.87 -17.96
C ASN A 102 -8.24 -2.53 -18.10
N PRO A 103 -7.60 -1.48 -18.62
CA PRO A 103 -8.24 -0.16 -18.66
C PRO A 103 -9.43 -0.09 -19.64
N ARG A 104 -9.53 -1.03 -20.59
CA ARG A 104 -10.64 -1.05 -21.55
C ARG A 104 -11.88 -1.74 -20.97
N SER A 105 -11.67 -2.92 -20.37
CA SER A 105 -12.78 -3.74 -19.89
C SER A 105 -13.10 -3.50 -18.42
N GLY A 106 -12.13 -2.97 -17.66
CA GLY A 106 -12.25 -2.86 -16.21
C GLY A 106 -12.03 -4.17 -15.48
N HIS A 107 -11.67 -5.24 -16.21
CA HIS A 107 -11.42 -6.54 -15.57
C HIS A 107 -10.25 -6.45 -14.62
N ARG A 108 -10.41 -6.96 -13.41
CA ARG A 108 -9.41 -6.92 -12.34
C ARG A 108 -8.99 -8.31 -11.92
N THR A 109 -7.68 -8.49 -11.74
CA THR A 109 -7.09 -9.73 -11.24
C THR A 109 -6.08 -9.38 -10.16
N GLN A 110 -6.18 -10.00 -9.00
CA GLN A 110 -5.16 -9.82 -7.97
C GLN A 110 -3.87 -10.49 -8.42
N VAL A 111 -2.75 -9.75 -8.40
CA VAL A 111 -1.48 -10.21 -8.95
C VAL A 111 -0.36 -10.24 -7.92
N ALA A 112 -0.52 -9.54 -6.80
CA ALA A 112 0.52 -9.49 -5.78
C ALA A 112 -0.08 -9.16 -4.43
N GLN A 113 0.65 -9.51 -3.37
CA GLN A 113 0.28 -9.12 -2.01
C GLN A 113 1.50 -9.20 -1.12
N GLY A 114 1.49 -8.41 -0.06
CA GLY A 114 2.57 -8.42 0.92
C GLY A 114 2.18 -7.68 2.18
N GLN A 115 2.96 -7.87 3.23
CA GLN A 115 2.81 -7.18 4.49
C GLN A 115 4.03 -6.31 4.71
N PHE A 116 3.83 -5.02 4.84
CA PHE A 116 4.90 -4.03 4.95
C PHE A 116 4.92 -3.49 6.36
N ARG A 117 6.07 -3.57 7.00
CA ARG A 117 6.24 -3.07 8.36
C ARG A 117 6.99 -1.75 8.33
N LEU A 118 6.39 -0.73 8.96
CA LEU A 118 6.98 0.59 9.07
C LEU A 118 7.05 1.00 10.53
N VAL A 119 8.07 1.79 10.87
CA VAL A 119 8.33 2.23 12.23
C VAL A 119 8.35 3.75 12.26
N ALA A 120 7.65 4.31 13.25
CA ALA A 120 7.68 5.75 13.50
C ALA A 120 9.03 6.12 14.10
N VAL A 121 9.65 7.16 13.57
CA VAL A 121 10.98 7.60 14.00
C VAL A 121 10.98 9.07 14.38
N ASP A 122 11.89 9.43 15.28
CA ASP A 122 12.16 10.81 15.62
C ASP A 122 13.14 11.43 14.61
N PRO A 123 13.48 12.73 14.74
CA PRO A 123 14.41 13.38 13.80
C PRO A 123 15.79 12.73 13.73
N ASP A 124 16.20 12.00 14.76
CA ASP A 124 17.47 11.28 14.76
C ASP A 124 17.35 9.86 14.18
N GLY A 125 16.16 9.48 13.71
CA GLY A 125 15.93 8.19 13.11
C GLY A 125 15.69 7.06 14.11
N ARG A 126 15.44 7.39 15.38
CA ARG A 126 15.18 6.39 16.41
C ARG A 126 13.69 6.11 16.52
N PRO A 127 13.31 4.86 16.81
CA PRO A 127 11.89 4.53 17.00
C PRO A 127 11.25 5.39 18.09
N GLN A 128 10.05 5.86 17.83
CA GLN A 128 9.27 6.61 18.82
C GLN A 128 7.83 6.09 18.86
N PRO A 129 7.18 6.17 20.04
CA PRO A 129 5.79 5.73 20.15
C PRO A 129 4.87 6.55 19.24
N ILE A 130 3.92 5.86 18.65
CA ILE A 130 2.87 6.51 17.85
C ILE A 130 1.85 7.09 18.84
N THR A 131 1.69 8.43 18.80
CA THR A 131 0.73 9.10 19.67
C THR A 131 -0.68 8.92 19.15
N ASP A 132 -1.64 8.91 20.08
CA ASP A 132 -3.05 8.85 19.71
C ASP A 132 -3.42 10.15 18.99
N ARG A 133 -4.04 9.99 17.84
CA ARG A 133 -4.44 11.12 17.00
C ARG A 133 -5.44 12.04 17.70
N SER A 134 -6.33 11.47 18.51
CA SER A 134 -7.32 12.28 19.23
C SER A 134 -6.66 13.22 20.22
N SER A 135 -5.59 12.78 20.89
CA SER A 135 -4.83 13.61 21.80
C SER A 135 -4.13 14.75 21.09
N ALA A 136 -3.63 14.50 19.89
CA ALA A 136 -2.96 15.53 19.09
C ALA A 136 -3.92 16.61 18.63
N ASP A 137 -5.15 16.23 18.30
CA ASP A 137 -6.18 17.17 17.85
C ASP A 137 -6.67 18.06 19.01
N GLU A 138 -6.62 17.59 20.23
CA GLU A 138 -7.05 18.34 21.41
C GLU A 138 -6.01 19.33 21.90
N ASN A 139 -4.82 19.30 21.36
CA ASN A 139 -3.71 20.16 21.79
C ASN A 139 -3.31 21.11 20.67
N PRO A 140 -4.03 22.24 20.50
CA PRO A 140 -3.77 23.21 19.47
C PRO A 140 -2.44 23.95 19.62
#